data_b559c56fdd70de87d100d087f398c108
#
_entry.id   b559c56fdd70de87d100d087f398c108
#
_cell.length_a   1.000
_cell.length_b   1.000
_cell.length_c   1.000
_cell.angle_alpha   90.00
_cell.angle_beta   90.00
_cell.angle_gamma   90.00
#
_symmetry.space_group_name_H-M   'P 1'
#
loop_
_entity.id
_entity.type
_entity.pdbx_description
1 polymer ?
#
loop_
_entity_poly.entity_id
_entity_poly.type
_entity_poly.pdbx_seq_one_letter_code
_entity_poly.pdbx_strand_id
1 'polypeptide(L)'
;KTVTDYGCGSGILAIAALLLGADSANCIDIDHQALLATTDNAQRNKLAPEKVLTYLPEQAPPIATDLVIANILAGPLVSLAPKLNALTLPGGALCLSGIIDTQADEVMSAYAPWFDFAPPASREQWVRLTATKR
;
A
#
# COMPACT_ATOMS: atom_id res chain seq x y z
N LYS A 1 12.38 -0.11 -8.85
CA LYS A 1 11.17 -0.84 -8.42
C LYS A 1 9.97 0.08 -8.35
N THR A 2 8.81 -0.46 -8.48
CA THR A 2 7.56 0.29 -8.48
C THR A 2 6.74 0.03 -7.22
N VAL A 3 5.93 1.01 -6.82
CA VAL A 3 5.16 0.98 -5.57
C VAL A 3 3.70 1.31 -5.85
N THR A 4 2.79 0.62 -5.17
CA THR A 4 1.39 1.00 -5.05
C THR A 4 1.11 1.33 -3.59
N ASP A 5 0.60 2.52 -3.32
CA ASP A 5 0.19 2.95 -1.98
C ASP A 5 -1.35 3.05 -1.98
N TYR A 6 -2.00 2.02 -1.45
CA TYR A 6 -3.45 1.93 -1.43
C TYR A 6 -4.01 2.50 -0.14
N GLY A 7 -4.81 3.54 -0.25
CA GLY A 7 -5.21 4.37 0.89
C GLY A 7 -4.11 5.34 1.27
N CYS A 8 -3.57 6.06 0.28
CA CYS A 8 -2.31 6.80 0.43
C CYS A 8 -2.38 8.00 1.36
N GLY A 9 -3.56 8.55 1.64
CA GLY A 9 -3.70 9.73 2.49
C GLY A 9 -2.86 10.91 1.98
N SER A 10 -1.93 11.39 2.79
CA SER A 10 -1.03 12.49 2.41
C SER A 10 0.10 12.06 1.47
N GLY A 11 0.22 10.77 1.17
CA GLY A 11 1.26 10.23 0.30
C GLY A 11 2.61 10.02 0.97
N ILE A 12 2.68 10.12 2.28
CA ILE A 12 3.97 10.11 2.99
C ILE A 12 4.76 8.81 2.77
N LEU A 13 4.09 7.65 2.72
CA LEU A 13 4.77 6.36 2.52
C LEU A 13 5.27 6.21 1.09
N ALA A 14 4.48 6.59 0.10
CA ALA A 14 4.89 6.58 -1.30
C ALA A 14 6.06 7.52 -1.54
N ILE A 15 6.00 8.72 -0.99
CA ILE A 15 7.07 9.72 -1.12
C ILE A 15 8.35 9.20 -0.47
N ALA A 16 8.25 8.61 0.72
CA ALA A 16 9.41 8.03 1.39
C ALA A 16 10.04 6.91 0.54
N ALA A 17 9.22 6.04 -0.07
CA ALA A 17 9.73 4.99 -0.94
C ALA A 17 10.49 5.57 -2.15
N LEU A 18 9.98 6.63 -2.76
CA LEU A 18 10.64 7.28 -3.88
C LEU A 18 11.96 7.94 -3.46
N LEU A 19 11.99 8.59 -2.31
CA LEU A 19 13.21 9.19 -1.78
C LEU A 19 14.26 8.12 -1.43
N LEU A 20 13.84 6.90 -1.15
CA LEU A 20 14.72 5.77 -0.87
C LEU A 20 15.11 4.98 -2.13
N GLY A 21 14.68 5.41 -3.30
CA GLY A 21 15.15 4.85 -4.56
C GLY A 21 14.11 4.11 -5.42
N ALA A 22 12.84 4.10 -5.05
CA ALA A 22 11.81 3.55 -5.93
C ALA A 22 11.69 4.38 -7.22
N ASP A 23 11.30 3.74 -8.31
CA ASP A 23 11.22 4.39 -9.62
C ASP A 23 9.96 5.24 -9.77
N SER A 24 8.83 4.70 -9.30
CA SER A 24 7.53 5.38 -9.38
C SER A 24 6.57 4.82 -8.36
N ALA A 25 5.51 5.58 -8.07
CA ALA A 25 4.45 5.17 -7.15
C ALA A 25 3.08 5.49 -7.75
N ASN A 26 2.17 4.52 -7.64
CA ASN A 26 0.75 4.69 -7.90
C ASN A 26 0.04 4.88 -6.56
N CYS A 27 -0.53 6.03 -6.34
CA CYS A 27 -1.19 6.39 -5.09
C CYS A 27 -2.70 6.38 -5.29
N ILE A 28 -3.40 5.56 -4.51
CA ILE A 28 -4.83 5.34 -4.67
C ILE A 28 -5.52 5.70 -3.35
N ASP A 29 -6.58 6.49 -3.43
CA ASP A 29 -7.39 6.83 -2.26
C ASP A 29 -8.82 7.13 -2.69
N ILE A 30 -9.78 6.82 -1.82
CA ILE A 30 -11.20 7.13 -2.06
C ILE A 30 -11.50 8.62 -1.86
N ASP A 31 -10.62 9.33 -1.16
CA ASP A 31 -10.77 10.75 -0.85
C ASP A 31 -9.96 11.59 -1.83
N HIS A 32 -10.67 12.38 -2.64
CA HIS A 32 -10.03 13.27 -3.61
C HIS A 32 -9.09 14.27 -2.94
N GLN A 33 -9.41 14.74 -1.72
CA GLN A 33 -8.53 15.64 -0.97
C GLN A 33 -7.20 14.98 -0.60
N ALA A 34 -7.22 13.69 -0.31
CA ALA A 34 -5.99 12.94 -0.06
C ALA A 34 -5.09 12.93 -1.30
N LEU A 35 -5.68 12.75 -2.49
CA LEU A 35 -4.93 12.76 -3.74
C LEU A 35 -4.29 14.12 -4.02
N LEU A 36 -5.01 15.20 -3.75
CA LEU A 36 -4.47 16.56 -3.86
C LEU A 36 -3.30 16.77 -2.88
N ALA A 37 -3.45 16.30 -1.64
CA ALA A 37 -2.39 16.41 -0.65
C ALA A 37 -1.16 15.60 -1.06
N THR A 38 -1.34 14.41 -1.63
CA THR A 38 -0.25 13.58 -2.14
C THR A 38 0.54 14.32 -3.23
N THR A 39 -0.16 14.89 -4.20
CA THR A 39 0.46 15.64 -5.29
C THR A 39 1.24 16.85 -4.77
N ASP A 40 0.65 17.60 -3.84
CA ASP A 40 1.27 18.78 -3.25
C ASP A 40 2.54 18.39 -2.46
N ASN A 41 2.46 17.35 -1.65
CA ASN A 41 3.60 16.87 -0.88
C ASN A 41 4.73 16.34 -1.76
N ALA A 42 4.39 15.67 -2.87
CA ALA A 42 5.39 15.21 -3.84
C ALA A 42 6.14 16.39 -4.46
N GLN A 43 5.42 17.45 -4.84
CA GLN A 43 6.05 18.67 -5.37
C GLN A 43 6.97 19.33 -4.34
N ARG A 44 6.55 19.39 -3.08
CA ARG A 44 7.37 19.96 -1.99
C ARG A 44 8.66 19.17 -1.78
N ASN A 45 8.65 17.88 -2.09
CA ASN A 45 9.84 17.03 -2.01
C ASN A 45 10.60 16.97 -3.34
N LYS A 46 10.26 17.83 -4.30
CA LYS A 46 10.94 17.97 -5.60
C LYS A 46 10.93 16.69 -6.43
N LEU A 47 9.88 15.88 -6.27
CA LEU A 47 9.68 14.67 -7.07
C LEU A 47 9.06 15.05 -8.42
N ALA A 48 9.55 14.42 -9.50
CA ALA A 48 9.00 14.64 -10.83
C ALA A 48 7.54 14.18 -10.89
N PRO A 49 6.64 14.91 -11.57
CA PRO A 49 5.21 14.57 -11.62
C PRO A 49 4.93 13.16 -12.14
N GLU A 50 5.72 12.66 -13.06
CA GLU A 50 5.54 11.32 -13.64
C GLU A 50 5.93 10.19 -12.66
N LYS A 51 6.55 10.51 -11.54
CA LYS A 51 6.93 9.51 -10.53
C LYS A 51 5.84 9.26 -9.50
N VAL A 52 4.88 10.17 -9.35
CA VAL A 52 3.79 10.05 -8.39
C VAL A 52 2.47 10.24 -9.13
N LEU A 53 1.79 9.15 -9.41
CA LEU A 53 0.51 9.16 -10.10
C LEU A 53 -0.59 8.90 -9.08
N THR A 54 -1.68 9.66 -9.15
CA THR A 54 -2.77 9.59 -8.18
C THR A 54 -4.07 9.19 -8.86
N TYR A 55 -4.83 8.30 -8.21
CA TYR A 55 -6.08 7.76 -8.76
C TYR A 55 -7.12 7.56 -7.67
N LEU A 56 -8.38 7.82 -8.01
CA LEU A 56 -9.50 7.22 -7.28
C LEU A 56 -9.52 5.71 -7.61
N PRO A 57 -10.06 4.85 -6.72
CA PRO A 57 -10.02 3.40 -6.96
C PRO A 57 -10.61 2.97 -8.30
N GLU A 58 -11.70 3.59 -8.72
CA GLU A 58 -12.36 3.27 -9.99
C GLU A 58 -11.58 3.75 -11.22
N GLN A 59 -10.62 4.64 -11.05
CA GLN A 59 -9.78 5.18 -12.12
C GLN A 59 -8.43 4.49 -12.20
N ALA A 60 -8.05 3.74 -11.16
CA ALA A 60 -6.73 3.14 -11.09
C ALA A 60 -6.56 2.05 -12.15
N PRO A 61 -5.48 2.11 -12.95
CA PRO A 61 -5.21 1.04 -13.90
C PRO A 61 -4.82 -0.24 -13.16
N PRO A 62 -5.13 -1.43 -13.70
CA PRO A 62 -4.82 -2.71 -13.06
C PRO A 62 -3.34 -3.07 -13.26
N ILE A 63 -2.45 -2.20 -12.79
CA ILE A 63 -1.00 -2.38 -12.94
C ILE A 63 -0.44 -2.93 -11.64
N ALA A 64 0.17 -4.11 -11.71
CA ALA A 64 0.86 -4.72 -10.58
C ALA A 64 2.24 -4.08 -10.38
N THR A 65 2.65 -3.95 -9.12
CA THR A 65 3.91 -3.32 -8.74
C THR A 65 4.73 -4.24 -7.84
N ASP A 66 6.00 -3.87 -7.64
CA ASP A 66 6.94 -4.65 -6.83
C ASP A 66 6.61 -4.59 -5.33
N LEU A 67 6.02 -3.49 -4.88
CA LEU A 67 5.65 -3.28 -3.48
C LEU A 67 4.24 -2.69 -3.42
N VAL A 68 3.38 -3.29 -2.62
CA VAL A 68 2.05 -2.75 -2.31
C VAL A 68 2.02 -2.43 -0.82
N ILE A 69 1.69 -1.18 -0.51
CA ILE A 69 1.55 -0.69 0.87
C ILE A 69 0.08 -0.34 1.08
N ALA A 70 -0.49 -0.77 2.20
CA ALA A 70 -1.83 -0.36 2.59
C ALA A 70 -1.87 -0.12 4.10
N ASN A 71 -2.07 1.12 4.49
CA ASN A 71 -2.21 1.53 5.88
C ASN A 71 -3.66 1.98 6.12
N ILE A 72 -4.54 1.00 6.25
CA ILE A 72 -5.98 1.21 6.42
C ILE A 72 -6.54 0.23 7.44
N LEU A 73 -7.81 0.39 7.81
CA LEU A 73 -8.44 -0.44 8.84
C LEU A 73 -8.58 -1.91 8.40
N ALA A 74 -8.64 -2.82 9.38
CA ALA A 74 -8.65 -4.26 9.14
C ALA A 74 -9.85 -4.73 8.29
N GLY A 75 -11.04 -4.19 8.52
CA GLY A 75 -12.23 -4.57 7.74
C GLY A 75 -12.04 -4.35 6.24
N PRO A 76 -11.72 -3.13 5.81
CA PRO A 76 -11.39 -2.86 4.41
C PRO A 76 -10.23 -3.71 3.87
N LEU A 77 -9.20 -3.98 4.68
CA LEU A 77 -8.08 -4.83 4.25
C LEU A 77 -8.53 -6.24 3.89
N VAL A 78 -9.41 -6.83 4.69
CA VAL A 78 -9.96 -8.16 4.41
C VAL A 78 -10.74 -8.15 3.09
N SER A 79 -11.59 -7.16 2.89
CA SER A 79 -12.40 -7.04 1.67
C SER A 79 -11.56 -6.80 0.42
N LEU A 80 -10.42 -6.12 0.55
CA LEU A 80 -9.55 -5.76 -0.55
C LEU A 80 -8.53 -6.83 -0.92
N ALA A 81 -8.51 -7.97 -0.22
CA ALA A 81 -7.48 -8.98 -0.44
C ALA A 81 -7.34 -9.42 -1.91
N PRO A 82 -8.42 -9.74 -2.64
CA PRO A 82 -8.28 -10.09 -4.05
C PRO A 82 -7.70 -8.95 -4.90
N LYS A 83 -8.09 -7.72 -4.61
CA LYS A 83 -7.61 -6.55 -5.36
C LYS A 83 -6.14 -6.27 -5.09
N LEU A 84 -5.71 -6.29 -3.84
CA LEU A 84 -4.31 -6.05 -3.50
C LEU A 84 -3.41 -7.20 -4.00
N ASN A 85 -3.93 -8.42 -4.03
CA ASN A 85 -3.23 -9.52 -4.68
C ASN A 85 -2.99 -9.21 -6.17
N ALA A 86 -4.02 -8.76 -6.88
CA ALA A 86 -3.90 -8.43 -8.30
C ALA A 86 -2.91 -7.29 -8.54
N LEU A 87 -2.74 -6.37 -7.60
CA LEU A 87 -1.84 -5.23 -7.70
C LEU A 87 -0.40 -5.55 -7.27
N THR A 88 -0.12 -6.77 -6.84
CA THR A 88 1.22 -7.20 -6.43
C THR A 88 1.79 -8.15 -7.47
N LEU A 89 3.00 -7.86 -7.97
CA LEU A 89 3.71 -8.76 -8.87
C LEU A 89 4.10 -10.06 -8.14
N PRO A 90 4.14 -11.21 -8.85
CA PRO A 90 4.71 -12.43 -8.26
C PRO A 90 6.11 -12.16 -7.73
N GLY A 91 6.40 -12.62 -6.53
CA GLY A 91 7.66 -12.31 -5.84
C GLY A 91 7.71 -10.92 -5.22
N GLY A 92 6.71 -10.08 -5.46
CA GLY A 92 6.62 -8.75 -4.89
C GLY A 92 6.25 -8.78 -3.41
N ALA A 93 6.40 -7.62 -2.75
CA ALA A 93 6.15 -7.47 -1.33
C ALA A 93 4.83 -6.77 -1.05
N LEU A 94 4.19 -7.17 0.05
CA LEU A 94 2.99 -6.56 0.58
C LEU A 94 3.27 -6.09 2.01
N CYS A 95 2.90 -4.87 2.33
CA CYS A 95 3.03 -4.32 3.68
C CYS A 95 1.68 -3.76 4.13
N LEU A 96 1.10 -4.36 5.16
CA LEU A 96 -0.19 -3.96 5.70
C LEU A 96 -0.01 -3.39 7.11
N SER A 97 -0.64 -2.27 7.40
CA SER A 97 -0.62 -1.64 8.72
C SER A 97 -1.95 -0.95 9.01
N GLY A 98 -2.08 -0.36 10.20
CA GLY A 98 -3.37 0.17 10.65
C GLY A 98 -4.22 -0.90 11.32
N ILE A 99 -3.60 -1.99 11.77
CA ILE A 99 -4.24 -3.19 12.33
C ILE A 99 -3.87 -3.28 13.81
N ILE A 100 -4.82 -3.64 14.66
CA ILE A 100 -4.52 -3.99 16.04
C ILE A 100 -4.29 -5.51 16.16
N ASP A 101 -3.60 -5.93 17.23
CA ASP A 101 -3.14 -7.30 17.40
C ASP A 101 -4.26 -8.35 17.34
N THR A 102 -5.45 -8.03 17.85
CA THR A 102 -6.60 -8.93 17.82
C THR A 102 -7.17 -9.16 16.41
N GLN A 103 -6.78 -8.34 15.43
CA GLN A 103 -7.25 -8.41 14.05
C GLN A 103 -6.25 -9.07 13.10
N ALA A 104 -5.01 -9.29 13.55
CA ALA A 104 -3.93 -9.74 12.66
C ALA A 104 -4.22 -11.10 11.99
N ASP A 105 -4.74 -12.06 12.74
CA ASP A 105 -5.02 -13.41 12.20
C ASP A 105 -6.09 -13.37 11.12
N GLU A 106 -7.13 -12.59 11.30
CA GLU A 106 -8.20 -12.44 10.30
C GLU A 106 -7.65 -11.83 9.01
N VAL A 107 -6.82 -10.79 9.12
CA VAL A 107 -6.22 -10.15 7.95
C VAL A 107 -5.28 -11.12 7.25
N MET A 108 -4.37 -11.78 7.97
CA MET A 108 -3.47 -12.75 7.36
C MET A 108 -4.21 -13.89 6.66
N SER A 109 -5.30 -14.38 7.26
CA SER A 109 -6.10 -15.46 6.65
C SER A 109 -6.70 -15.04 5.32
N ALA A 110 -7.12 -13.78 5.17
CA ALA A 110 -7.68 -13.26 3.93
C ALA A 110 -6.65 -13.25 2.79
N TYR A 111 -5.37 -13.09 3.09
CA TYR A 111 -4.30 -13.00 2.11
C TYR A 111 -3.53 -14.33 1.93
N ALA A 112 -3.69 -15.28 2.84
CA ALA A 112 -2.95 -16.54 2.83
C ALA A 112 -3.02 -17.32 1.52
N PRO A 113 -4.12 -17.28 0.72
CA PRO A 113 -4.14 -17.99 -0.57
C PRO A 113 -3.03 -17.58 -1.53
N TRP A 114 -2.52 -16.35 -1.42
CA TRP A 114 -1.56 -15.82 -2.39
C TRP A 114 -0.22 -15.39 -1.79
N PHE A 115 -0.14 -15.22 -0.47
CA PHE A 115 1.00 -14.61 0.18
C PHE A 115 1.58 -15.47 1.29
N ASP A 116 2.91 -15.43 1.42
CA ASP A 116 3.63 -15.97 2.57
C ASP A 116 4.00 -14.83 3.51
N PHE A 117 3.52 -14.87 4.74
CA PHE A 117 3.75 -13.82 5.71
C PHE A 117 5.01 -14.06 6.53
N ALA A 118 5.78 -13.00 6.75
CA ALA A 118 6.78 -12.95 7.79
C ALA A 118 6.10 -12.86 9.16
N PRO A 119 6.80 -13.17 10.27
CA PRO A 119 6.22 -12.97 11.60
C PRO A 119 5.75 -11.53 11.78
N PRO A 120 4.55 -11.32 12.35
CA PRO A 120 4.03 -9.97 12.56
C PRO A 120 4.97 -9.14 13.43
N ALA A 121 5.18 -7.87 13.06
CA ALA A 121 5.87 -6.90 13.88
C ALA A 121 4.84 -6.07 14.63
N SER A 122 5.01 -5.91 15.93
CA SER A 122 4.05 -5.16 16.74
C SER A 122 4.75 -4.09 17.58
N ARG A 123 4.03 -3.00 17.81
CA ARG A 123 4.43 -1.94 18.72
C ARG A 123 3.20 -1.55 19.52
N GLU A 124 3.24 -1.81 20.82
CA GLU A 124 2.05 -1.73 21.66
C GLU A 124 0.97 -2.67 21.11
N GLN A 125 -0.19 -2.17 20.74
CA GLN A 125 -1.27 -2.98 20.14
C GLN A 125 -1.28 -2.91 18.62
N TRP A 126 -0.45 -2.07 17.99
CA TRP A 126 -0.43 -1.89 16.55
C TRP A 126 0.48 -2.90 15.88
N VAL A 127 0.03 -3.46 14.77
CA VAL A 127 0.72 -4.55 14.07
C VAL A 127 0.99 -4.15 12.62
N ARG A 128 2.19 -4.49 12.17
CA ARG A 128 2.57 -4.43 10.76
C ARG A 128 2.75 -5.84 10.24
N LEU A 129 2.10 -6.14 9.13
CA LEU A 129 2.20 -7.43 8.45
C LEU A 129 2.96 -7.24 7.15
N THR A 130 4.00 -8.04 6.95
CA THR A 130 4.75 -8.06 5.70
C THR A 130 4.69 -9.44 5.08
N ALA A 131 4.55 -9.50 3.76
CA ALA A 131 4.40 -10.75 3.05
C ALA A 131 5.06 -10.68 1.68
N THR A 132 5.31 -11.85 1.11
CA THR A 132 5.81 -12.00 -0.25
C THR A 132 4.79 -12.79 -1.05
N LYS A 133 4.45 -12.31 -2.25
CA LYS A 133 3.53 -13.01 -3.13
C LYS A 133 4.22 -14.21 -3.75
N ARG A 134 3.57 -15.36 -3.63
CA ARG A 134 4.00 -16.60 -4.27
C ARG A 134 3.89 -16.53 -5.78
#